data_a47ec449252c772ee435147fc42b27cc
#
_entry.id   a47ec449252c772ee435147fc42b27cc
#
_cell.length_a   1.000
_cell.length_b   1.000
_cell.length_c   1.000
_cell.angle_alpha   90.00
_cell.angle_beta   90.00
_cell.angle_gamma   90.00
#
_symmetry.space_group_name_H-M   'P 1'
#
loop_
_entity.id
_entity.type
_entity.pdbx_description
1 polymer ?
#
loop_
_entity_poly.entity_id
_entity_poly.type
_entity_poly.pdbx_seq_one_letter_code
_entity_poly.pdbx_strand_id
1 'polypeptide(L)'
;VAEQIHIGFGIDKNFGRFAGITITSLVHNNIQHDLNIHIVYDELLPEDMDRLKKTEQLYRNLTLHFYQITSTEGMTFIVPPGHITQAMYYRYLFVDLLPKSVKRLIYLDADIICKDDILPLWHTDLQGRVLGAVRDWGEDRSCGRIGLKNGRYFNSGVLLMDLVKWRQQKLTQKLFRWLEQVGNTKILWGDQDALNGVIDGWFTELPKIYNGIVINAAAV
;
A
#
# COMPACT_ATOMS: atom_id res chain seq x y z
N VAL A 1 -12.02 2.31 24.79
CA VAL A 1 -11.77 1.02 24.15
C VAL A 1 -10.73 1.27 23.09
N ALA A 2 -9.61 0.51 23.12
CA ALA A 2 -8.60 0.61 22.10
C ALA A 2 -9.21 0.30 20.72
N GLU A 3 -8.86 1.10 19.71
CA GLU A 3 -9.33 0.89 18.35
C GLU A 3 -8.44 -0.14 17.64
N GLN A 4 -9.04 -1.07 16.92
CA GLN A 4 -8.30 -2.03 16.10
C GLN A 4 -8.05 -1.45 14.73
N ILE A 5 -6.78 -1.15 14.42
CA ILE A 5 -6.35 -0.57 13.16
C ILE A 5 -5.64 -1.65 12.34
N HIS A 6 -6.11 -1.86 11.12
CA HIS A 6 -5.50 -2.82 10.18
C HIS A 6 -4.58 -2.10 9.20
N ILE A 7 -3.30 -2.53 9.16
CA ILE A 7 -2.27 -1.94 8.30
C ILE A 7 -1.63 -3.03 7.46
N GLY A 8 -1.42 -2.78 6.17
CA GLY A 8 -0.88 -3.74 5.21
C GLY A 8 0.47 -3.33 4.64
N PHE A 9 1.37 -4.29 4.49
CA PHE A 9 2.67 -4.18 3.82
C PHE A 9 2.81 -5.26 2.76
N GLY A 10 3.15 -4.88 1.53
CA GLY A 10 3.58 -5.80 0.47
C GLY A 10 5.09 -5.73 0.33
N ILE A 11 5.82 -6.80 0.64
CA ILE A 11 7.28 -6.79 0.70
C ILE A 11 7.91 -8.04 0.07
N ASP A 12 9.18 -7.94 -0.26
CA ASP A 12 10.05 -9.04 -0.63
C ASP A 12 11.23 -9.16 0.36
N LYS A 13 12.18 -10.06 0.08
CA LYS A 13 13.38 -10.29 0.90
C LYS A 13 14.27 -9.07 1.09
N ASN A 14 14.19 -8.05 0.22
CA ASN A 14 15.01 -6.86 0.32
C ASN A 14 14.39 -5.83 1.29
N PHE A 15 13.08 -5.92 1.52
CA PHE A 15 12.31 -4.92 2.27
C PHE A 15 11.92 -5.36 3.69
N GLY A 16 12.25 -6.59 4.12
CA GLY A 16 11.92 -7.10 5.46
C GLY A 16 12.41 -6.19 6.59
N ARG A 17 13.68 -5.76 6.55
CA ARG A 17 14.27 -4.85 7.55
C ARG A 17 13.64 -3.45 7.54
N PHE A 18 13.28 -2.92 6.37
CA PHE A 18 12.62 -1.61 6.24
C PHE A 18 11.22 -1.66 6.82
N ALA A 19 10.45 -2.72 6.52
CA ALA A 19 9.16 -2.97 7.16
C ALA A 19 9.26 -3.00 8.69
N GLY A 20 10.31 -3.64 9.24
CA GLY A 20 10.60 -3.64 10.68
C GLY A 20 10.77 -2.25 11.26
N ILE A 21 11.48 -1.35 10.57
CA ILE A 21 11.67 0.05 10.97
C ILE A 21 10.34 0.80 10.92
N THR A 22 9.58 0.66 9.83
CA THR A 22 8.26 1.30 9.67
C THR A 22 7.30 0.83 10.76
N ILE A 23 7.20 -0.48 11.01
CA ILE A 23 6.35 -1.07 12.06
C ILE A 23 6.74 -0.54 13.44
N THR A 24 8.04 -0.46 13.74
CA THR A 24 8.53 0.08 15.03
C THR A 24 8.11 1.55 15.19
N SER A 25 8.23 2.37 14.14
CA SER A 25 7.80 3.77 14.17
C SER A 25 6.28 3.91 14.36
N LEU A 26 5.49 3.02 13.73
CA LEU A 26 4.04 2.97 13.90
C LEU A 26 3.67 2.65 15.35
N VAL A 27 4.21 1.57 15.90
CA VAL A 27 3.86 1.13 17.26
C VAL A 27 4.25 2.17 18.30
N HIS A 28 5.44 2.79 18.14
CA HIS A 28 5.94 3.81 19.06
C HIS A 28 5.00 5.03 19.16
N ASN A 29 4.45 5.46 18.02
CA ASN A 29 3.57 6.64 17.95
C ASN A 29 2.08 6.31 18.16
N ASN A 30 1.72 5.01 18.31
CA ASN A 30 0.32 4.55 18.38
C ASN A 30 0.11 3.53 19.51
N ILE A 31 0.79 3.70 20.64
CA ILE A 31 0.75 2.76 21.77
C ILE A 31 -0.66 2.60 22.38
N GLN A 32 -1.53 3.57 22.15
CA GLN A 32 -2.92 3.61 22.64
C GLN A 32 -3.91 2.81 21.78
N HIS A 33 -3.48 2.31 20.59
CA HIS A 33 -4.32 1.57 19.65
C HIS A 33 -3.81 0.15 19.45
N ASP A 34 -4.70 -0.79 19.15
CA ASP A 34 -4.35 -2.16 18.78
C ASP A 34 -4.02 -2.22 17.27
N LEU A 35 -2.77 -2.44 16.93
CA LEU A 35 -2.29 -2.49 15.56
C LEU A 35 -2.25 -3.94 15.06
N ASN A 36 -3.06 -4.24 14.05
CA ASN A 36 -3.05 -5.49 13.31
C ASN A 36 -2.28 -5.28 11.99
N ILE A 37 -1.06 -5.74 11.94
CA ILE A 37 -0.17 -5.59 10.78
C ILE A 37 -0.25 -6.83 9.91
N HIS A 38 -0.63 -6.65 8.65
CA HIS A 38 -0.75 -7.69 7.64
C HIS A 38 0.41 -7.59 6.66
N ILE A 39 1.27 -8.59 6.62
CA ILE A 39 2.47 -8.63 5.78
C ILE A 39 2.25 -9.66 4.68
N VAL A 40 2.15 -9.20 3.43
CA VAL A 40 2.09 -10.04 2.23
C VAL A 40 3.48 -10.09 1.61
N TYR A 41 4.01 -11.28 1.39
CA TYR A 41 5.37 -11.49 0.92
C TYR A 41 5.50 -12.76 0.06
N ASP A 42 6.48 -12.81 -0.83
CA ASP A 42 6.89 -14.02 -1.54
C ASP A 42 8.05 -14.73 -0.81
N GLU A 43 9.11 -13.98 -0.50
CA GLU A 43 10.28 -14.45 0.21
C GLU A 43 10.69 -13.44 1.29
N LEU A 44 11.03 -13.91 2.49
CA LEU A 44 11.65 -13.12 3.55
C LEU A 44 12.90 -13.83 4.05
N LEU A 45 13.93 -13.05 4.36
CA LEU A 45 15.13 -13.58 5.02
C LEU A 45 14.76 -14.08 6.43
N PRO A 46 15.27 -15.26 6.87
CA PRO A 46 14.97 -15.80 8.18
C PRO A 46 15.26 -14.82 9.33
N GLU A 47 16.36 -14.06 9.23
CA GLU A 47 16.71 -13.06 10.21
C GLU A 47 15.72 -11.89 10.29
N ASP A 48 15.14 -11.47 9.16
CA ASP A 48 14.13 -10.40 9.16
C ASP A 48 12.80 -10.91 9.71
N MET A 49 12.41 -12.13 9.39
CA MET A 49 11.25 -12.79 10.01
C MET A 49 11.40 -12.89 11.53
N ASP A 50 12.57 -13.28 12.02
CA ASP A 50 12.84 -13.37 13.45
C ASP A 50 12.82 -12.00 14.14
N ARG A 51 13.35 -10.96 13.48
CA ARG A 51 13.29 -9.58 14.00
C ARG A 51 11.86 -9.07 14.10
N LEU A 52 11.04 -9.30 13.07
CA LEU A 52 9.62 -8.92 13.08
C LEU A 52 8.88 -9.61 14.23
N LYS A 53 9.04 -10.93 14.39
CA LYS A 53 8.44 -11.68 15.52
C LYS A 53 8.91 -11.21 16.89
N LYS A 54 10.18 -10.84 17.04
CA LYS A 54 10.71 -10.23 18.27
C LYS A 54 10.08 -8.87 18.55
N THR A 55 9.86 -8.05 17.50
CA THR A 55 9.17 -6.76 17.63
C THR A 55 7.75 -6.96 18.17
N GLU A 56 7.00 -7.95 17.62
CA GLU A 56 5.66 -8.28 18.14
C GLU A 56 5.68 -8.63 19.63
N GLN A 57 6.67 -9.40 20.09
CA GLN A 57 6.78 -9.79 21.50
C GLN A 57 7.07 -8.61 22.44
N LEU A 58 7.68 -7.54 21.93
CA LEU A 58 8.01 -6.34 22.73
C LEU A 58 6.82 -5.42 22.96
N TYR A 59 5.80 -5.45 22.08
CA TYR A 59 4.69 -4.52 22.10
C TYR A 59 3.35 -5.22 22.25
N ARG A 60 2.64 -4.99 23.34
CA ARG A 60 1.35 -5.65 23.65
C ARG A 60 0.21 -5.27 22.71
N ASN A 61 0.31 -4.11 22.07
CA ASN A 61 -0.67 -3.58 21.14
C ASN A 61 -0.37 -3.89 19.67
N LEU A 62 0.59 -4.80 19.41
CA LEU A 62 1.00 -5.21 18.06
C LEU A 62 0.64 -6.67 17.84
N THR A 63 -0.03 -6.96 16.71
CA THR A 63 -0.24 -8.32 16.20
C THR A 63 0.21 -8.37 14.75
N LEU A 64 1.09 -9.34 14.41
CA LEU A 64 1.60 -9.55 13.06
C LEU A 64 0.91 -10.76 12.40
N HIS A 65 0.42 -10.55 11.19
CA HIS A 65 -0.17 -11.59 10.34
C HIS A 65 0.66 -11.74 9.07
N PHE A 66 1.16 -12.94 8.80
CA PHE A 66 2.03 -13.22 7.66
C PHE A 66 1.27 -14.00 6.58
N TYR A 67 1.31 -13.52 5.33
CA TYR A 67 0.65 -14.12 4.17
C TYR A 67 1.69 -14.36 3.08
N GLN A 68 2.14 -15.60 2.95
CA GLN A 68 3.11 -15.96 1.91
C GLN A 68 2.43 -16.22 0.58
N ILE A 69 2.90 -15.55 -0.47
CA ILE A 69 2.48 -15.79 -1.86
C ILE A 69 3.30 -16.95 -2.42
N THR A 70 2.65 -18.07 -2.65
CA THR A 70 3.28 -19.30 -3.19
C THR A 70 3.00 -19.49 -4.68
N SER A 71 2.02 -18.78 -5.24
CA SER A 71 1.68 -18.81 -6.65
C SER A 71 1.22 -17.44 -7.11
N THR A 72 1.67 -17.05 -8.30
CA THR A 72 1.26 -15.85 -9.02
C THR A 72 0.50 -16.19 -10.31
N GLU A 73 -0.01 -17.40 -10.40
CA GLU A 73 -0.78 -17.86 -11.56
C GLU A 73 -2.00 -16.97 -11.82
N GLY A 74 -2.17 -16.56 -13.07
CA GLY A 74 -3.25 -15.64 -13.48
C GLY A 74 -3.01 -14.18 -13.11
N MET A 75 -1.81 -13.81 -12.62
CA MET A 75 -1.43 -12.44 -12.33
C MET A 75 -0.43 -11.93 -13.37
N THR A 76 -0.72 -10.76 -13.93
CA THR A 76 0.20 -10.09 -14.87
C THR A 76 0.98 -9.02 -14.13
N PHE A 77 2.30 -9.18 -14.08
CA PHE A 77 3.21 -8.21 -13.48
C PHE A 77 4.03 -7.52 -14.57
N ILE A 78 3.94 -6.20 -14.61
CA ILE A 78 4.82 -5.36 -15.44
C ILE A 78 5.78 -4.67 -14.49
N VAL A 79 7.01 -5.17 -14.41
CA VAL A 79 8.05 -4.62 -13.54
C VAL A 79 8.94 -3.70 -14.36
N PRO A 80 8.87 -2.36 -14.14
CA PRO A 80 9.76 -1.42 -14.79
C PRO A 80 11.22 -1.70 -14.44
N PRO A 81 12.18 -1.33 -15.32
CA PRO A 81 13.61 -1.46 -15.00
C PRO A 81 13.99 -0.66 -13.75
N GLY A 82 14.86 -1.21 -12.89
CA GLY A 82 15.39 -0.53 -11.70
C GLY A 82 15.29 -1.38 -10.44
N HIS A 83 15.06 -0.73 -9.30
CA HIS A 83 14.98 -1.37 -7.99
C HIS A 83 13.56 -1.83 -7.60
N ILE A 84 12.60 -1.68 -8.49
CA ILE A 84 11.20 -2.03 -8.28
C ILE A 84 11.03 -3.52 -8.55
N THR A 85 10.31 -4.22 -7.66
CA THR A 85 10.05 -5.66 -7.76
C THR A 85 8.55 -5.94 -7.91
N GLN A 86 8.18 -7.20 -8.19
CA GLN A 86 6.77 -7.60 -8.25
C GLN A 86 6.02 -7.40 -6.92
N ALA A 87 6.74 -7.26 -5.79
CA ALA A 87 6.14 -7.02 -4.47
C ALA A 87 5.30 -5.73 -4.42
N MET A 88 5.57 -4.75 -5.30
CA MET A 88 4.72 -3.56 -5.42
C MET A 88 3.24 -3.89 -5.72
N TYR A 89 2.96 -5.01 -6.38
CA TYR A 89 1.60 -5.44 -6.70
C TYR A 89 0.90 -6.19 -5.55
N TYR A 90 1.62 -6.58 -4.50
CA TYR A 90 1.05 -7.32 -3.38
C TYR A 90 -0.01 -6.51 -2.62
N ARG A 91 0.02 -5.17 -2.74
CA ARG A 91 -1.04 -4.29 -2.22
C ARG A 91 -2.44 -4.59 -2.78
N TYR A 92 -2.54 -5.24 -3.96
CA TYR A 92 -3.84 -5.62 -4.54
C TYR A 92 -4.44 -6.88 -3.91
N LEU A 93 -3.61 -7.71 -3.26
CA LEU A 93 -3.96 -9.05 -2.82
C LEU A 93 -4.62 -9.08 -1.43
N PHE A 94 -4.52 -8.00 -0.67
CA PHE A 94 -5.11 -7.95 0.68
C PHE A 94 -6.60 -8.30 0.71
N VAL A 95 -7.35 -7.93 -0.31
CA VAL A 95 -8.79 -8.19 -0.37
C VAL A 95 -9.13 -9.67 -0.44
N ASP A 96 -8.24 -10.47 -1.03
CA ASP A 96 -8.42 -11.92 -1.21
C ASP A 96 -7.80 -12.69 -0.04
N LEU A 97 -6.75 -12.17 0.59
CA LEU A 97 -6.01 -12.79 1.67
C LEU A 97 -6.62 -12.52 3.05
N LEU A 98 -7.17 -11.31 3.27
CA LEU A 98 -7.70 -10.92 4.57
C LEU A 98 -9.10 -11.47 4.81
N PRO A 99 -9.43 -11.83 6.07
CA PRO A 99 -10.78 -12.20 6.45
C PRO A 99 -11.81 -11.15 6.01
N LYS A 100 -13.01 -11.58 5.62
CA LYS A 100 -14.09 -10.66 5.18
C LYS A 100 -14.55 -9.71 6.29
N SER A 101 -14.27 -10.01 7.54
CA SER A 101 -14.51 -9.12 8.68
C SER A 101 -13.66 -7.85 8.65
N VAL A 102 -12.47 -7.91 8.04
CA VAL A 102 -11.62 -6.74 7.82
C VAL A 102 -12.20 -5.94 6.65
N LYS A 103 -12.81 -4.80 6.97
CA LYS A 103 -13.53 -3.95 6.01
C LYS A 103 -12.71 -2.79 5.49
N ARG A 104 -11.68 -2.39 6.24
CA ARG A 104 -10.82 -1.24 5.97
C ARG A 104 -9.36 -1.60 6.22
N LEU A 105 -8.45 -1.02 5.45
CA LEU A 105 -7.02 -1.22 5.57
C LEU A 105 -6.29 0.09 5.26
N ILE A 106 -5.28 0.43 6.04
CA ILE A 106 -4.25 1.38 5.63
C ILE A 106 -3.12 0.57 5.00
N TYR A 107 -2.86 0.76 3.71
CA TYR A 107 -1.65 0.25 3.08
C TYR A 107 -0.51 1.26 3.24
N LEU A 108 0.67 0.79 3.56
CA LEU A 108 1.89 1.58 3.65
C LEU A 108 3.03 0.89 2.88
N ASP A 109 3.82 1.68 2.16
CA ASP A 109 5.12 1.22 1.69
C ASP A 109 6.05 0.96 2.88
N ALA A 110 6.97 0.01 2.72
CA ALA A 110 7.80 -0.46 3.82
C ALA A 110 8.93 0.50 4.24
N ASP A 111 9.16 1.57 3.49
CA ASP A 111 10.21 2.57 3.71
C ASP A 111 9.66 3.90 4.26
N ILE A 112 8.51 3.86 4.92
CA ILE A 112 7.86 5.01 5.55
C ILE A 112 8.27 5.11 7.02
N ILE A 113 8.32 6.34 7.55
CA ILE A 113 8.44 6.61 8.99
C ILE A 113 7.16 7.27 9.48
N CYS A 114 6.44 6.58 10.35
CA CYS A 114 5.29 7.14 11.05
C CYS A 114 5.80 8.09 12.15
N LYS A 115 5.31 9.32 12.16
CA LYS A 115 5.77 10.36 13.09
C LYS A 115 4.71 10.79 14.12
N ASP A 116 3.47 10.34 13.91
CA ASP A 116 2.32 10.79 14.73
C ASP A 116 1.22 9.72 14.77
N ASP A 117 0.11 10.03 15.46
CA ASP A 117 -1.07 9.17 15.54
C ASP A 117 -1.69 8.90 14.15
N ILE A 118 -1.88 7.61 13.84
CA ILE A 118 -2.47 7.17 12.57
C ILE A 118 -4.01 7.15 12.60
N LEU A 119 -4.62 7.30 13.77
CA LEU A 119 -6.07 7.24 13.93
C LEU A 119 -6.84 8.25 13.07
N PRO A 120 -6.40 9.51 12.91
CA PRO A 120 -7.08 10.45 12.03
C PRO A 120 -7.12 10.00 10.56
N LEU A 121 -6.06 9.33 10.07
CA LEU A 121 -6.07 8.70 8.75
C LEU A 121 -7.07 7.53 8.72
N TRP A 122 -7.07 6.67 9.74
CA TRP A 122 -7.99 5.53 9.85
C TRP A 122 -9.45 5.97 9.77
N HIS A 123 -9.82 7.08 10.41
CA HIS A 123 -11.19 7.60 10.44
C HIS A 123 -11.57 8.49 9.26
N THR A 124 -10.65 8.77 8.34
CA THR A 124 -10.96 9.61 7.18
C THR A 124 -12.15 9.05 6.40
N ASP A 125 -13.17 9.88 6.17
CA ASP A 125 -14.31 9.52 5.34
C ASP A 125 -13.89 9.43 3.86
N LEU A 126 -14.04 8.25 3.29
CA LEU A 126 -13.77 8.01 1.88
C LEU A 126 -14.86 8.57 0.94
N GLN A 127 -15.92 9.18 1.47
CA GLN A 127 -16.99 9.82 0.68
C GLN A 127 -17.57 8.90 -0.41
N GLY A 128 -17.74 7.63 -0.07
CA GLY A 128 -18.25 6.64 -1.02
C GLY A 128 -17.22 6.07 -2.01
N ARG A 129 -15.97 6.54 -2.01
CA ARG A 129 -14.90 6.06 -2.89
C ARG A 129 -14.27 4.77 -2.35
N VAL A 130 -13.57 4.04 -3.24
CA VAL A 130 -12.93 2.77 -2.89
C VAL A 130 -11.62 2.96 -2.14
N LEU A 131 -10.95 4.10 -2.34
CA LEU A 131 -9.72 4.44 -1.64
C LEU A 131 -9.54 5.95 -1.45
N GLY A 132 -8.69 6.28 -0.48
CA GLY A 132 -8.09 7.60 -0.28
C GLY A 132 -6.59 7.52 -0.48
N ALA A 133 -6.00 8.56 -1.09
CA ALA A 133 -4.57 8.68 -1.37
C ALA A 133 -4.13 10.12 -1.42
N VAL A 134 -2.84 10.39 -1.25
CA VAL A 134 -2.26 11.72 -1.42
C VAL A 134 -1.98 11.97 -2.90
N ARG A 135 -2.41 13.12 -3.42
CA ARG A 135 -2.14 13.51 -4.80
C ARG A 135 -0.64 13.66 -5.05
N ASP A 136 -0.17 13.08 -6.15
CA ASP A 136 1.21 13.22 -6.62
C ASP A 136 1.30 14.32 -7.67
N TRP A 137 1.51 15.55 -7.20
CA TRP A 137 1.58 16.74 -8.08
C TRP A 137 2.76 16.70 -9.05
N GLY A 138 3.84 16.01 -8.69
CA GLY A 138 5.02 15.84 -9.55
C GLY A 138 4.75 14.95 -10.75
N GLU A 139 3.78 14.03 -10.62
CA GLU A 139 3.42 13.05 -11.64
C GLU A 139 2.12 13.39 -12.40
N ASP A 140 1.56 14.59 -12.28
CA ASP A 140 0.38 15.00 -13.06
C ASP A 140 0.60 14.87 -14.59
N ARG A 141 1.84 15.01 -15.07
CA ARG A 141 2.22 14.69 -16.46
C ARG A 141 1.96 13.21 -16.86
N SER A 142 1.96 12.30 -15.90
CA SER A 142 1.65 10.89 -16.11
C SER A 142 0.21 10.67 -16.53
N CYS A 143 -0.70 11.61 -16.21
CA CYS A 143 -2.10 11.55 -16.63
C CYS A 143 -2.26 11.38 -18.14
N GLY A 144 -1.52 12.19 -18.93
CA GLY A 144 -1.53 12.06 -20.40
C GLY A 144 -0.92 10.75 -20.90
N ARG A 145 0.15 10.28 -20.26
CA ARG A 145 0.86 9.04 -20.62
C ARG A 145 -0.02 7.80 -20.50
N ILE A 146 -0.78 7.69 -19.41
CA ILE A 146 -1.68 6.55 -19.16
C ILE A 146 -3.15 6.81 -19.53
N GLY A 147 -3.44 7.99 -20.11
CA GLY A 147 -4.75 8.31 -20.67
C GLY A 147 -5.83 8.62 -19.63
N LEU A 148 -5.49 9.23 -18.49
CA LEU A 148 -6.46 9.65 -17.49
C LEU A 148 -7.31 10.80 -18.02
N LYS A 149 -8.62 10.73 -17.81
CA LYS A 149 -9.59 11.74 -18.23
C LYS A 149 -9.71 12.88 -17.22
N ASN A 150 -9.52 12.57 -15.93
CA ASN A 150 -9.76 13.51 -14.84
C ASN A 150 -8.51 14.31 -14.41
N GLY A 151 -7.33 14.06 -14.99
CA GLY A 151 -6.12 14.83 -14.76
C GLY A 151 -5.64 14.84 -13.30
N ARG A 152 -5.96 13.80 -12.53
CA ARG A 152 -5.59 13.65 -11.11
C ARG A 152 -4.84 12.34 -10.93
N TYR A 153 -3.60 12.45 -10.50
CA TYR A 153 -2.72 11.31 -10.24
C TYR A 153 -2.35 11.26 -8.75
N PHE A 154 -2.37 10.10 -8.13
CA PHE A 154 -2.02 9.93 -6.72
C PHE A 154 -0.82 9.01 -6.53
N ASN A 155 -0.10 9.23 -5.42
CA ASN A 155 0.96 8.34 -4.98
C ASN A 155 0.38 7.13 -4.25
N SER A 156 0.88 5.93 -4.56
CA SER A 156 0.37 4.66 -4.01
C SER A 156 1.03 4.22 -2.71
N GLY A 157 2.02 4.94 -2.20
CA GLY A 157 2.78 4.56 -0.99
C GLY A 157 1.98 4.60 0.30
N VAL A 158 0.91 5.42 0.36
CA VAL A 158 -0.06 5.43 1.46
C VAL A 158 -1.47 5.39 0.88
N LEU A 159 -2.22 4.34 1.19
CA LEU A 159 -3.61 4.18 0.75
C LEU A 159 -4.51 3.86 1.93
N LEU A 160 -5.63 4.57 2.05
CA LEU A 160 -6.73 4.14 2.90
C LEU A 160 -7.74 3.40 2.03
N MET A 161 -7.96 2.11 2.27
CA MET A 161 -8.70 1.22 1.39
C MET A 161 -10.03 0.78 2.01
N ASP A 162 -11.14 0.90 1.27
CA ASP A 162 -12.41 0.26 1.55
C ASP A 162 -12.41 -1.14 0.91
N LEU A 163 -12.09 -2.17 1.69
CA LEU A 163 -11.98 -3.54 1.19
C LEU A 163 -13.34 -4.12 0.78
N VAL A 164 -14.45 -3.62 1.31
CA VAL A 164 -15.80 -4.05 0.92
C VAL A 164 -16.08 -3.61 -0.51
N LYS A 165 -15.88 -2.31 -0.80
CA LYS A 165 -16.06 -1.76 -2.16
C LYS A 165 -15.06 -2.35 -3.14
N TRP A 166 -13.81 -2.56 -2.72
CA TRP A 166 -12.78 -3.19 -3.56
C TRP A 166 -13.24 -4.57 -4.04
N ARG A 167 -13.74 -5.41 -3.12
CA ARG A 167 -14.32 -6.74 -3.46
C ARG A 167 -15.53 -6.62 -4.36
N GLN A 168 -16.49 -5.76 -4.03
CA GLN A 168 -17.72 -5.56 -4.81
C GLN A 168 -17.43 -5.13 -6.25
N GLN A 169 -16.45 -4.25 -6.43
CA GLN A 169 -16.06 -3.74 -7.75
C GLN A 169 -15.11 -4.67 -8.50
N LYS A 170 -14.66 -5.78 -7.88
CA LYS A 170 -13.66 -6.71 -8.42
C LYS A 170 -12.40 -5.95 -8.89
N LEU A 171 -11.91 -5.03 -8.04
CA LEU A 171 -10.90 -4.06 -8.45
C LEU A 171 -9.57 -4.75 -8.78
N THR A 172 -9.15 -5.77 -8.02
CA THR A 172 -7.92 -6.55 -8.31
C THR A 172 -7.92 -7.09 -9.74
N GLN A 173 -9.04 -7.70 -10.19
CA GLN A 173 -9.14 -8.23 -11.55
C GLN A 173 -9.11 -7.11 -12.62
N LYS A 174 -9.70 -5.95 -12.32
CA LYS A 174 -9.64 -4.80 -13.23
C LYS A 174 -8.23 -4.24 -13.36
N LEU A 175 -7.47 -4.20 -12.26
CA LEU A 175 -6.08 -3.74 -12.23
C LEU A 175 -5.17 -4.63 -13.09
N PHE A 176 -5.21 -5.95 -12.90
CA PHE A 176 -4.42 -6.87 -13.72
C PHE A 176 -4.84 -6.84 -15.20
N ARG A 177 -6.14 -6.79 -15.49
CA ARG A 177 -6.62 -6.64 -16.87
C ARG A 177 -6.15 -5.33 -17.52
N TRP A 178 -6.13 -4.24 -16.76
CA TRP A 178 -5.63 -2.95 -17.25
C TRP A 178 -4.14 -3.03 -17.60
N LEU A 179 -3.32 -3.68 -16.76
CA LEU A 179 -1.90 -3.92 -17.04
C LEU A 179 -1.71 -4.71 -18.34
N GLU A 180 -2.49 -5.76 -18.55
CA GLU A 180 -2.45 -6.54 -19.82
C GLU A 180 -2.78 -5.70 -21.04
N GLN A 181 -3.76 -4.80 -20.93
CA GLN A 181 -4.22 -3.97 -22.07
C GLN A 181 -3.25 -2.84 -22.39
N VAL A 182 -2.66 -2.21 -21.40
CA VAL A 182 -1.78 -1.03 -21.61
C VAL A 182 -0.39 -1.43 -22.07
N GLY A 183 0.11 -2.57 -21.63
CA GLY A 183 1.44 -3.08 -21.99
C GLY A 183 2.60 -2.25 -21.42
N ASN A 184 3.81 -2.76 -21.61
CA ASN A 184 5.03 -2.26 -20.94
C ASN A 184 5.45 -0.83 -21.33
N THR A 185 5.07 -0.36 -22.51
CA THR A 185 5.62 0.90 -23.07
C THR A 185 5.08 2.17 -22.40
N LYS A 186 3.93 2.07 -21.71
CA LYS A 186 3.28 3.21 -21.05
C LYS A 186 3.41 3.19 -19.53
N ILE A 187 3.95 2.12 -18.96
CA ILE A 187 4.03 1.94 -17.51
C ILE A 187 5.43 2.35 -17.04
N LEU A 188 5.49 3.33 -16.12
CA LEU A 188 6.71 3.78 -15.46
C LEU A 188 6.71 3.42 -13.96
N TRP A 189 5.55 3.50 -13.31
CA TRP A 189 5.39 3.34 -11.87
C TRP A 189 4.53 2.12 -11.52
N GLY A 190 4.60 1.08 -12.36
CA GLY A 190 4.01 -0.23 -12.10
C GLY A 190 2.59 -0.19 -11.53
N ASP A 191 2.48 -0.55 -10.26
CA ASP A 191 1.22 -0.58 -9.52
C ASP A 191 0.54 0.78 -9.40
N GLN A 192 1.31 1.86 -9.20
CA GLN A 192 0.77 3.21 -9.08
C GLN A 192 0.07 3.64 -10.38
N ASP A 193 0.68 3.35 -11.55
CA ASP A 193 0.06 3.63 -12.83
C ASP A 193 -1.24 2.84 -13.03
N ALA A 194 -1.25 1.56 -12.66
CA ALA A 194 -2.45 0.73 -12.79
C ALA A 194 -3.59 1.21 -11.87
N LEU A 195 -3.27 1.54 -10.61
CA LEU A 195 -4.25 2.12 -9.70
C LEU A 195 -4.85 3.40 -10.26
N ASN A 196 -4.00 4.34 -10.70
CA ASN A 196 -4.46 5.57 -11.30
C ASN A 196 -5.25 5.35 -12.59
N GLY A 197 -4.80 4.42 -13.46
CA GLY A 197 -5.47 4.10 -14.72
C GLY A 197 -6.87 3.53 -14.54
N VAL A 198 -7.10 2.73 -13.50
CA VAL A 198 -8.41 2.12 -13.21
C VAL A 198 -9.31 3.05 -12.41
N ILE A 199 -8.76 3.80 -11.45
CA ILE A 199 -9.50 4.73 -10.57
C ILE A 199 -9.86 6.02 -11.31
N ASP A 200 -9.00 6.48 -12.23
CA ASP A 200 -9.18 7.65 -13.10
C ASP A 200 -9.66 8.89 -12.33
N GLY A 201 -8.96 9.25 -11.28
CA GLY A 201 -9.24 10.42 -10.45
C GLY A 201 -10.41 10.26 -9.45
N TRP A 202 -11.06 9.09 -9.39
CA TRP A 202 -12.17 8.83 -8.47
C TRP A 202 -11.69 8.32 -7.11
N PHE A 203 -10.82 9.06 -6.46
CA PHE A 203 -10.29 8.79 -5.12
C PHE A 203 -10.58 9.94 -4.15
N THR A 204 -10.53 9.67 -2.85
CA THR A 204 -10.56 10.72 -1.80
C THR A 204 -9.15 11.27 -1.65
N GLU A 205 -8.97 12.56 -1.91
CA GLU A 205 -7.68 13.22 -1.73
C GLU A 205 -7.38 13.39 -0.25
N LEU A 206 -6.32 12.73 0.19
CA LEU A 206 -5.80 12.83 1.56
C LEU A 206 -4.87 14.05 1.70
N PRO A 207 -4.85 14.69 2.88
CA PRO A 207 -3.86 15.72 3.19
C PRO A 207 -2.41 15.23 2.98
N LYS A 208 -1.54 16.11 2.47
CA LYS A 208 -0.12 15.80 2.19
C LYS A 208 0.66 15.26 3.40
N ILE A 209 0.23 15.60 4.61
CA ILE A 209 0.85 15.13 5.86
C ILE A 209 0.87 13.61 5.97
N TYR A 210 -0.06 12.90 5.31
CA TYR A 210 -0.14 11.44 5.35
C TYR A 210 0.82 10.72 4.40
N ASN A 211 1.41 11.45 3.43
CA ASN A 211 2.44 10.91 2.55
C ASN A 211 3.42 12.02 2.14
N GLY A 212 4.30 12.36 3.06
CA GLY A 212 5.36 13.36 2.84
C GLY A 212 6.50 12.75 2.03
N ILE A 213 6.53 12.99 0.73
CA ILE A 213 7.64 12.54 -0.14
C ILE A 213 8.84 13.42 0.16
N VAL A 214 9.95 12.83 0.62
CA VAL A 214 11.24 13.51 0.77
C VAL A 214 11.89 13.57 -0.61
N ILE A 215 11.73 14.69 -1.30
CA ILE A 215 12.51 14.95 -2.51
C ILE A 215 13.94 15.31 -2.06
N ASN A 216 14.91 14.49 -2.45
CA ASN A 216 16.33 14.81 -2.21
C ASN A 216 16.66 16.13 -2.93
N ALA A 217 16.86 17.22 -2.18
CA ALA A 217 17.19 18.53 -2.71
C ALA A 217 18.59 18.58 -3.42
N ALA A 218 19.29 17.45 -3.45
CA ALA A 218 20.58 17.29 -4.14
C ALA A 218 20.47 16.84 -5.61
N ALA A 219 19.25 16.67 -6.13
CA ALA A 219 18.98 16.25 -7.52
C ALA A 219 18.31 17.35 -8.38
N VAL A 220 18.42 18.62 -7.98
CA VAL A 220 18.00 19.81 -8.75
C VAL A 220 19.21 20.59 -9.21
#